data_a3d2c5d9d8fc6b4043a9b8bc1fdfc273
#
_entry.id   a3d2c5d9d8fc6b4043a9b8bc1fdfc273
#
_cell.length_a   1.000
_cell.length_b   1.000
_cell.length_c   1.000
_cell.angle_alpha   90.00
_cell.angle_beta   90.00
_cell.angle_gamma   90.00
#
_symmetry.space_group_name_H-M   'P 1'
#
loop_
_entity.id
_entity.type
_entity.pdbx_description
1 polymer ?
#
loop_
_entity_poly.entity_id
_entity_poly.type
_entity_poly.pdbx_seq_one_letter_code
_entity_poly.pdbx_strand_id
1 'polypeptide(L)'
;LISRITGAKRSLTKQDLAPILHKMQMHLQSKNVANDVASLICEGVEKRLIGERMGSFGSVKAEVRASLEESITRILTPSTSTDILLEIASRKQRRQEILAKQPSQAMAHQDLPELNPYSIGFVGVNGVGKSTNLAKVCFWLLQNQYRVLIAACDTFRSGAVEQLRTHVRNLGELEINGHRVADGLPDSGAA
;
A
#
# COMPACT_ATOMS: atom_id res chain seq x y z
N LEU A 1 35.87 5.28 -38.10
CA LEU A 1 35.65 6.75 -38.14
C LEU A 1 34.34 7.13 -38.87
N ILE A 2 33.84 6.31 -39.81
CA ILE A 2 32.64 6.59 -40.65
C ILE A 2 31.34 6.33 -39.92
N SER A 3 31.30 5.45 -38.90
CA SER A 3 30.07 5.15 -38.14
C SER A 3 29.59 6.30 -37.20
N ARG A 4 30.42 7.33 -36.98
CA ARG A 4 30.07 8.52 -36.18
C ARG A 4 29.28 9.59 -36.96
N ILE A 5 29.24 9.49 -38.30
CA ILE A 5 28.67 10.53 -39.17
C ILE A 5 27.27 10.14 -39.68
N THR A 6 26.94 8.86 -39.67
CA THR A 6 25.64 8.35 -40.13
C THR A 6 24.67 8.13 -38.96
N GLY A 7 24.21 9.06 -38.25
CA GLY A 7 23.09 9.04 -37.27
C GLY A 7 22.46 7.65 -36.93
N ALA A 8 23.28 6.59 -36.94
CA ALA A 8 22.84 5.25 -36.71
C ALA A 8 22.36 5.11 -35.27
N LYS A 9 21.08 4.93 -35.07
CA LYS A 9 20.46 4.65 -33.78
C LYS A 9 21.19 3.44 -33.17
N ARG A 10 22.03 3.69 -32.16
CA ARG A 10 22.74 2.64 -31.43
C ARG A 10 21.77 1.94 -30.47
N SER A 11 21.65 0.63 -30.55
CA SER A 11 20.91 -0.13 -29.55
C SER A 11 21.71 -0.26 -28.25
N LEU A 12 21.03 -0.14 -27.12
CA LEU A 12 21.63 -0.30 -25.80
C LEU A 12 22.03 -1.75 -25.55
N THR A 13 23.27 -1.93 -25.12
CA THR A 13 23.82 -3.24 -24.76
C THR A 13 23.91 -3.38 -23.24
N LYS A 14 24.00 -4.63 -22.77
CA LYS A 14 24.23 -4.92 -21.35
C LYS A 14 25.49 -4.23 -20.81
N GLN A 15 26.54 -4.15 -21.61
CA GLN A 15 27.80 -3.47 -21.23
C GLN A 15 27.64 -1.97 -21.04
N ASP A 16 26.75 -1.32 -21.81
CA ASP A 16 26.44 0.10 -21.66
C ASP A 16 25.65 0.37 -20.38
N LEU A 17 24.74 -0.55 -20.00
CA LEU A 17 23.83 -0.41 -18.88
C LEU A 17 24.47 -0.78 -17.53
N ALA A 18 25.31 -1.82 -17.48
CA ALA A 18 25.85 -2.40 -16.25
C ALA A 18 26.47 -1.36 -15.28
N PRO A 19 27.37 -0.45 -15.70
CA PRO A 19 27.97 0.50 -14.79
C PRO A 19 26.99 1.53 -14.23
N ILE A 20 25.94 1.86 -14.99
CA ILE A 20 24.92 2.82 -14.58
C ILE A 20 23.95 2.15 -13.62
N LEU A 21 23.49 0.93 -13.93
CA LEU A 21 22.59 0.17 -13.07
C LEU A 21 23.23 -0.16 -11.72
N HIS A 22 24.52 -0.52 -11.70
CA HIS A 22 25.24 -0.73 -10.44
C HIS A 22 25.24 0.52 -9.56
N LYS A 23 25.52 1.70 -10.13
CA LYS A 23 25.45 2.97 -9.39
C LYS A 23 24.04 3.27 -8.88
N MET A 24 23.02 2.96 -9.67
CA MET A 24 21.63 3.14 -9.26
C MET A 24 21.24 2.19 -8.13
N GLN A 25 21.65 0.92 -8.19
CA GLN A 25 21.45 -0.05 -7.11
C GLN A 25 22.07 0.44 -5.80
N MET A 26 23.33 0.87 -5.83
CA MET A 26 24.00 1.44 -4.67
C MET A 26 23.27 2.69 -4.14
N HIS A 27 22.75 3.52 -5.03
CA HIS A 27 21.97 4.69 -4.64
C HIS A 27 20.65 4.30 -3.95
N LEU A 28 19.92 3.32 -4.46
CA LEU A 28 18.69 2.80 -3.83
C LEU A 28 19.00 2.25 -2.43
N GLN A 29 20.06 1.48 -2.28
CA GLN A 29 20.50 0.96 -0.99
C GLN A 29 20.88 2.07 0.00
N SER A 30 21.54 3.14 -0.46
CA SER A 30 21.86 4.31 0.37
C SER A 30 20.59 5.05 0.84
N LYS A 31 19.44 4.80 0.22
CA LYS A 31 18.11 5.29 0.61
C LYS A 31 17.31 4.27 1.42
N ASN A 32 17.98 3.26 1.98
CA ASN A 32 17.38 2.18 2.78
C ASN A 32 16.42 1.27 2.01
N VAL A 33 16.57 1.16 0.69
CA VAL A 33 15.88 0.13 -0.09
C VAL A 33 16.58 -1.20 0.15
N ALA A 34 15.84 -2.26 0.45
CA ALA A 34 16.38 -3.60 0.66
C ALA A 34 17.16 -4.09 -0.59
N ASN A 35 18.26 -4.82 -0.38
CA ASN A 35 19.17 -5.21 -1.46
C ASN A 35 18.51 -6.03 -2.57
N ASP A 36 17.67 -6.98 -2.19
CA ASP A 36 16.87 -7.82 -3.09
C ASP A 36 15.89 -6.99 -3.93
N VAL A 37 15.21 -6.04 -3.32
CA VAL A 37 14.29 -5.12 -4.01
C VAL A 37 15.07 -4.20 -4.97
N ALA A 38 16.19 -3.63 -4.55
CA ALA A 38 17.03 -2.79 -5.40
C ALA A 38 17.56 -3.57 -6.61
N SER A 39 17.96 -4.84 -6.42
CA SER A 39 18.40 -5.75 -7.49
C SER A 39 17.28 -6.03 -8.49
N LEU A 40 16.09 -6.42 -8.00
CA LEU A 40 14.93 -6.70 -8.84
C LEU A 40 14.50 -5.49 -9.69
N ILE A 41 14.53 -4.29 -9.13
CA ILE A 41 14.22 -3.06 -9.85
C ILE A 41 15.23 -2.85 -10.98
N CYS A 42 16.53 -2.95 -10.68
CA CYS A 42 17.60 -2.74 -11.66
C CYS A 42 17.58 -3.79 -12.77
N GLU A 43 17.31 -5.08 -12.45
CA GLU A 43 17.13 -6.15 -13.45
C GLU A 43 15.92 -5.89 -14.35
N GLY A 44 14.82 -5.39 -13.81
CA GLY A 44 13.63 -5.02 -14.58
C GLY A 44 13.94 -3.90 -15.58
N VAL A 45 14.70 -2.89 -15.16
CA VAL A 45 15.17 -1.79 -16.02
C VAL A 45 16.14 -2.31 -17.10
N GLU A 46 17.07 -3.19 -16.73
CA GLU A 46 18.00 -3.81 -17.68
C GLU A 46 17.24 -4.55 -18.79
N LYS A 47 16.34 -5.47 -18.41
CA LYS A 47 15.54 -6.27 -19.37
C LYS A 47 14.72 -5.40 -20.32
N ARG A 48 14.23 -4.26 -19.84
CA ARG A 48 13.43 -3.34 -20.66
C ARG A 48 14.27 -2.54 -21.63
N LEU A 49 15.46 -2.09 -21.22
CA LEU A 49 16.30 -1.20 -22.04
C LEU A 49 17.24 -1.94 -23.00
N ILE A 50 17.52 -3.23 -22.79
CA ILE A 50 18.34 -4.01 -23.71
C ILE A 50 17.66 -4.04 -25.08
N GLY A 51 18.42 -3.65 -26.12
CA GLY A 51 17.96 -3.62 -27.50
C GLY A 51 17.17 -2.37 -27.89
N GLU A 52 16.82 -1.51 -26.94
CA GLU A 52 16.19 -0.22 -27.27
C GLU A 52 17.13 0.65 -28.10
N ARG A 53 16.56 1.35 -29.10
CA ARG A 53 17.28 2.23 -30.00
C ARG A 53 17.32 3.63 -29.46
N MET A 54 18.48 4.09 -29.08
CA MET A 54 18.67 5.47 -28.66
C MET A 54 18.56 6.45 -29.82
N GLY A 55 17.90 7.58 -29.57
CA GLY A 55 17.94 8.73 -30.47
C GLY A 55 19.36 9.35 -30.52
N SER A 56 19.68 10.04 -31.59
CA SER A 56 21.03 10.62 -31.83
C SER A 56 21.54 11.54 -30.73
N PHE A 57 20.69 12.07 -29.88
CA PHE A 57 21.05 12.98 -28.77
C PHE A 57 20.69 12.45 -27.38
N GLY A 58 20.23 11.19 -27.25
CA GLY A 58 19.84 10.59 -25.99
C GLY A 58 21.06 10.19 -25.12
N SER A 59 20.95 10.47 -23.81
CA SER A 59 21.92 9.99 -22.82
C SER A 59 21.43 8.66 -22.22
N VAL A 60 22.28 7.61 -22.23
CA VAL A 60 21.99 6.32 -21.57
C VAL A 60 21.57 6.51 -20.11
N LYS A 61 22.25 7.44 -19.42
CA LYS A 61 21.95 7.75 -18.02
C LYS A 61 20.53 8.33 -17.85
N ALA A 62 20.09 9.19 -18.77
CA ALA A 62 18.76 9.78 -18.73
C ALA A 62 17.70 8.71 -18.97
N GLU A 63 17.91 7.80 -19.93
CA GLU A 63 16.99 6.71 -20.25
C GLU A 63 16.87 5.71 -19.09
N VAL A 64 17.97 5.32 -18.49
CA VAL A 64 17.97 4.46 -17.29
C VAL A 64 17.22 5.13 -16.15
N ARG A 65 17.42 6.44 -15.94
CA ARG A 65 16.73 7.19 -14.88
C ARG A 65 15.20 7.23 -15.14
N ALA A 66 14.79 7.54 -16.35
CA ALA A 66 13.37 7.58 -16.71
C ALA A 66 12.71 6.20 -16.55
N SER A 67 13.36 5.14 -17.02
CA SER A 67 12.88 3.77 -16.88
C SER A 67 12.82 3.33 -15.41
N LEU A 68 13.77 3.76 -14.57
CA LEU A 68 13.77 3.50 -13.14
C LEU A 68 12.59 4.22 -12.46
N GLU A 69 12.40 5.51 -12.75
CA GLU A 69 11.30 6.32 -12.21
C GLU A 69 9.94 5.72 -12.56
N GLU A 70 9.74 5.31 -13.80
CA GLU A 70 8.52 4.62 -14.24
C GLU A 70 8.33 3.28 -13.52
N SER A 71 9.39 2.49 -13.37
CA SER A 71 9.33 1.20 -12.67
C SER A 71 8.96 1.37 -11.20
N ILE A 72 9.55 2.34 -10.52
CA ILE A 72 9.23 2.67 -9.12
C ILE A 72 7.79 3.18 -9.02
N THR A 73 7.39 4.11 -9.89
CA THR A 73 6.02 4.64 -9.92
C THR A 73 5.01 3.52 -10.10
N ARG A 74 5.25 2.59 -11.03
CA ARG A 74 4.38 1.43 -11.24
C ARG A 74 4.28 0.52 -10.02
N ILE A 75 5.39 0.27 -9.32
CA ILE A 75 5.40 -0.53 -8.08
C ILE A 75 4.62 0.16 -6.97
N LEU A 76 4.75 1.48 -6.84
CA LEU A 76 4.10 2.27 -5.80
C LEU A 76 2.66 2.65 -6.14
N THR A 77 2.25 2.50 -7.40
CA THR A 77 0.87 2.79 -7.82
C THR A 77 0.03 1.52 -7.65
N PRO A 78 -0.95 1.51 -6.75
CA PRO A 78 -1.81 0.35 -6.57
C PRO A 78 -2.64 0.07 -7.82
N SER A 79 -2.81 -1.21 -8.15
CA SER A 79 -3.62 -1.65 -9.29
C SER A 79 -5.14 -1.55 -9.02
N THR A 80 -5.52 -1.40 -7.75
CA THR A 80 -6.91 -1.28 -7.30
C THR A 80 -7.19 0.14 -6.84
N SER A 81 -8.48 0.49 -6.75
CA SER A 81 -8.91 1.78 -6.21
C SER A 81 -8.37 1.99 -4.81
N THR A 82 -7.86 3.19 -4.53
CA THR A 82 -7.45 3.64 -3.19
C THR A 82 -8.62 4.21 -2.39
N ASP A 83 -9.83 4.18 -2.94
CA ASP A 83 -11.06 4.60 -2.25
C ASP A 83 -11.52 3.49 -1.30
N ILE A 84 -11.19 3.66 -0.03
CA ILE A 84 -11.51 2.72 1.05
C ILE A 84 -13.02 2.53 1.19
N LEU A 85 -13.82 3.60 1.07
CA LEU A 85 -15.28 3.52 1.22
C LEU A 85 -15.90 2.72 0.08
N LEU A 86 -15.44 2.94 -1.14
CA LEU A 86 -15.90 2.19 -2.31
C LEU A 86 -15.55 0.70 -2.18
N GLU A 87 -14.35 0.40 -1.68
CA GLU A 87 -13.91 -0.99 -1.50
C GLU A 87 -14.71 -1.69 -0.39
N ILE A 88 -14.95 -1.02 0.74
CA ILE A 88 -15.79 -1.56 1.81
C ILE A 88 -17.23 -1.78 1.31
N ALA A 89 -17.80 -0.83 0.57
CA ALA A 89 -19.16 -0.95 0.01
C ALA A 89 -19.24 -2.12 -0.97
N SER A 90 -18.29 -2.26 -1.88
CA SER A 90 -18.23 -3.37 -2.84
C SER A 90 -18.10 -4.74 -2.14
N ARG A 91 -17.31 -4.81 -1.06
CA ARG A 91 -17.17 -6.03 -0.25
C ARG A 91 -18.47 -6.37 0.49
N LYS A 92 -19.14 -5.37 1.05
CA LYS A 92 -20.46 -5.55 1.68
C LYS A 92 -21.49 -6.08 0.71
N GLN A 93 -21.54 -5.56 -0.51
CA GLN A 93 -22.44 -6.04 -1.55
C GLN A 93 -22.14 -7.50 -1.93
N ARG A 94 -20.90 -7.85 -2.21
CA ARG A 94 -20.49 -9.24 -2.51
C ARG A 94 -20.85 -10.19 -1.38
N ARG A 95 -20.65 -9.78 -0.12
CA ARG A 95 -21.07 -10.56 1.05
C ARG A 95 -22.57 -10.82 1.05
N GLN A 96 -23.40 -9.82 0.76
CA GLN A 96 -24.86 -9.98 0.70
C GLN A 96 -25.27 -10.94 -0.41
N GLU A 97 -24.64 -10.87 -1.58
CA GLU A 97 -24.90 -11.78 -2.70
C GLU A 97 -24.54 -13.24 -2.37
N ILE A 98 -23.42 -13.47 -1.68
CA ILE A 98 -23.01 -14.81 -1.23
C ILE A 98 -24.02 -15.37 -0.23
N LEU A 99 -24.40 -14.58 0.78
CA LEU A 99 -25.37 -14.99 1.80
C LEU A 99 -26.76 -15.26 1.22
N ALA A 100 -27.17 -14.50 0.20
CA ALA A 100 -28.46 -14.70 -0.47
C ALA A 100 -28.50 -15.97 -1.33
N LYS A 101 -27.37 -16.34 -1.96
CA LYS A 101 -27.28 -17.51 -2.84
C LYS A 101 -27.16 -18.84 -2.09
N GLN A 102 -26.49 -18.86 -0.95
CA GLN A 102 -26.19 -20.10 -0.21
C GLN A 102 -26.18 -19.88 1.31
N PRO A 103 -27.35 -19.66 1.93
CA PRO A 103 -27.41 -19.37 3.37
C PRO A 103 -26.89 -20.52 4.25
N SER A 104 -27.05 -21.78 3.82
CA SER A 104 -26.61 -22.95 4.59
C SER A 104 -25.11 -23.25 4.47
N GLN A 105 -24.48 -22.86 3.36
CA GLN A 105 -23.04 -23.04 3.15
C GLN A 105 -22.21 -21.88 3.73
N ALA A 106 -22.81 -20.70 3.90
CA ALA A 106 -22.13 -19.54 4.49
C ALA A 106 -21.66 -19.78 5.94
N MET A 107 -22.38 -20.65 6.68
CA MET A 107 -21.96 -21.07 8.03
C MET A 107 -20.85 -22.12 8.02
N ALA A 108 -20.69 -22.90 6.94
CA ALA A 108 -19.65 -23.92 6.82
C ALA A 108 -18.33 -23.40 6.25
N HIS A 109 -18.34 -22.22 5.60
CA HIS A 109 -17.17 -21.62 4.96
C HIS A 109 -16.72 -20.34 5.72
N GLN A 110 -16.21 -20.53 6.95
CA GLN A 110 -15.57 -19.44 7.72
C GLN A 110 -14.33 -18.85 7.02
N ASP A 111 -13.83 -19.52 5.98
CA ASP A 111 -12.60 -19.15 5.26
C ASP A 111 -12.80 -18.32 3.99
N LEU A 112 -14.06 -17.86 3.70
CA LEU A 112 -14.28 -16.98 2.57
C LEU A 112 -13.83 -15.55 2.91
N PRO A 113 -12.83 -14.99 2.21
CA PRO A 113 -12.29 -13.64 2.49
C PRO A 113 -13.36 -12.54 2.46
N GLU A 114 -14.41 -12.73 1.66
CA GLU A 114 -15.54 -11.81 1.53
C GLU A 114 -16.42 -11.75 2.78
N LEU A 115 -16.42 -12.80 3.61
CA LEU A 115 -17.17 -12.83 4.87
C LEU A 115 -16.42 -12.17 6.02
N ASN A 116 -15.10 -12.00 5.89
CA ASN A 116 -14.27 -11.36 6.89
C ASN A 116 -14.46 -9.83 6.89
N PRO A 117 -14.26 -9.16 8.04
CA PRO A 117 -14.24 -7.71 8.11
C PRO A 117 -13.18 -7.10 7.18
N TYR A 118 -13.43 -5.89 6.68
CA TYR A 118 -12.40 -5.14 6.00
C TYR A 118 -11.31 -4.73 7.01
N SER A 119 -10.07 -5.12 6.77
CA SER A 119 -8.97 -4.90 7.70
C SER A 119 -8.02 -3.84 7.18
N ILE A 120 -7.67 -2.86 8.03
CA ILE A 120 -6.72 -1.78 7.73
C ILE A 120 -5.55 -1.89 8.70
N GLY A 121 -4.33 -2.12 8.17
CA GLY A 121 -3.11 -2.20 8.97
C GLY A 121 -2.36 -0.86 9.00
N PHE A 122 -2.06 -0.35 10.22
CA PHE A 122 -1.21 0.83 10.42
C PHE A 122 0.20 0.39 10.79
N VAL A 123 1.13 0.57 9.88
CA VAL A 123 2.54 0.15 10.02
C VAL A 123 3.45 1.37 9.95
N GLY A 124 4.53 1.36 10.70
CA GLY A 124 5.54 2.43 10.66
C GLY A 124 6.42 2.44 11.91
N VAL A 125 7.52 3.20 11.87
CA VAL A 125 8.44 3.37 13.00
C VAL A 125 7.81 4.21 14.13
N ASN A 126 8.43 4.25 15.29
CA ASN A 126 7.94 5.02 16.43
C ASN A 126 7.95 6.54 16.11
N GLY A 127 6.95 7.25 16.60
CA GLY A 127 6.85 8.72 16.45
C GLY A 127 6.27 9.23 15.12
N VAL A 128 6.03 8.38 14.11
CA VAL A 128 5.49 8.80 12.79
C VAL A 128 3.99 9.11 12.79
N GLY A 129 3.32 9.05 13.93
CA GLY A 129 1.89 9.40 14.04
C GLY A 129 0.93 8.26 13.73
N LYS A 130 1.34 6.98 13.81
CA LYS A 130 0.45 5.82 13.57
C LYS A 130 -0.86 5.91 14.33
N SER A 131 -0.80 6.05 15.66
CA SER A 131 -1.99 6.09 16.52
C SER A 131 -2.88 7.30 16.24
N THR A 132 -2.28 8.44 15.91
CA THR A 132 -3.02 9.66 15.53
C THR A 132 -3.77 9.49 14.22
N ASN A 133 -3.11 8.89 13.21
CA ASN A 133 -3.75 8.65 11.92
C ASN A 133 -4.81 7.53 12.02
N LEU A 134 -4.58 6.50 12.84
CA LEU A 134 -5.58 5.49 13.16
C LEU A 134 -6.83 6.15 13.74
N ALA A 135 -6.70 7.02 14.74
CA ALA A 135 -7.84 7.71 15.35
C ALA A 135 -8.62 8.56 14.33
N LYS A 136 -7.92 9.26 13.43
CA LYS A 136 -8.55 10.04 12.34
C LYS A 136 -9.33 9.17 11.36
N VAL A 137 -8.75 8.04 10.95
CA VAL A 137 -9.42 7.10 10.03
C VAL A 137 -10.62 6.45 10.72
N CYS A 138 -10.50 6.08 12.00
CA CYS A 138 -11.64 5.56 12.78
C CYS A 138 -12.77 6.59 12.85
N PHE A 139 -12.46 7.84 13.17
CA PHE A 139 -13.45 8.92 13.19
C PHE A 139 -14.16 9.08 11.84
N TRP A 140 -13.40 9.12 10.76
CA TRP A 140 -13.94 9.23 9.41
C TRP A 140 -14.84 8.04 9.03
N LEU A 141 -14.47 6.81 9.40
CA LEU A 141 -15.31 5.63 9.18
C LEU A 141 -16.60 5.68 10.01
N LEU A 142 -16.52 6.13 11.28
CA LEU A 142 -17.70 6.32 12.13
C LEU A 142 -18.65 7.37 11.57
N GLN A 143 -18.13 8.49 11.03
CA GLN A 143 -18.94 9.50 10.33
C GLN A 143 -19.67 8.93 9.12
N ASN A 144 -19.09 7.92 8.45
CA ASN A 144 -19.70 7.18 7.35
C ASN A 144 -20.54 5.98 7.81
N GLN A 145 -20.91 5.93 9.11
CA GLN A 145 -21.78 4.91 9.70
C GLN A 145 -21.23 3.47 9.66
N TYR A 146 -19.92 3.32 9.58
CA TYR A 146 -19.27 2.02 9.71
C TYR A 146 -18.98 1.69 11.18
N ARG A 147 -19.15 0.43 11.54
CA ARG A 147 -18.72 -0.09 12.84
C ARG A 147 -17.22 -0.40 12.78
N VAL A 148 -16.45 0.10 13.73
CA VAL A 148 -14.99 -0.01 13.75
C VAL A 148 -14.54 -0.80 14.97
N LEU A 149 -13.72 -1.83 14.75
CA LEU A 149 -13.00 -2.56 15.79
C LEU A 149 -11.52 -2.20 15.72
N ILE A 150 -10.92 -1.83 16.83
CA ILE A 150 -9.49 -1.52 16.93
C ILE A 150 -8.78 -2.68 17.61
N ALA A 151 -7.83 -3.31 16.90
CA ALA A 151 -6.96 -4.36 17.44
C ALA A 151 -5.60 -3.78 17.82
N ALA A 152 -5.21 -3.90 19.09
CA ALA A 152 -3.91 -3.47 19.58
C ALA A 152 -2.86 -4.56 19.34
N CYS A 153 -2.10 -4.46 18.25
CA CYS A 153 -1.07 -5.43 17.87
C CYS A 153 0.34 -5.05 18.39
N ASP A 154 0.52 -3.89 19.02
CA ASP A 154 1.78 -3.45 19.65
C ASP A 154 1.81 -3.89 21.13
N THR A 155 2.04 -5.17 21.35
CA THR A 155 2.04 -5.77 22.70
C THR A 155 3.37 -5.62 23.42
N PHE A 156 4.44 -5.26 22.71
CA PHE A 156 5.80 -5.13 23.29
C PHE A 156 6.05 -3.78 23.92
N ARG A 157 5.31 -2.75 23.53
CA ARG A 157 5.50 -1.40 24.04
C ARG A 157 4.57 -1.15 25.22
N SER A 158 5.17 -0.85 26.39
CA SER A 158 4.41 -0.42 27.57
C SER A 158 3.52 0.78 27.24
N GLY A 159 2.25 0.71 27.63
CA GLY A 159 1.27 1.79 27.45
C GLY A 159 0.67 1.89 26.03
N ALA A 160 1.05 1.07 25.06
CA ALA A 160 0.48 1.10 23.72
C ALA A 160 -1.02 0.77 23.71
N VAL A 161 -1.41 -0.24 24.47
CA VAL A 161 -2.82 -0.64 24.66
C VAL A 161 -3.62 0.48 25.34
N GLU A 162 -3.08 1.07 26.40
CA GLU A 162 -3.73 2.16 27.13
C GLU A 162 -3.92 3.42 26.26
N GLN A 163 -2.92 3.72 25.40
CA GLN A 163 -3.04 4.79 24.44
C GLN A 163 -4.23 4.56 23.49
N LEU A 164 -4.38 3.34 22.97
CA LEU A 164 -5.50 2.99 22.10
C LEU A 164 -6.84 3.01 22.84
N ARG A 165 -6.91 2.54 24.09
CA ARG A 165 -8.10 2.65 24.94
C ARG A 165 -8.55 4.11 25.11
N THR A 166 -7.59 5.02 25.30
CA THR A 166 -7.88 6.45 25.38
C THR A 166 -8.49 6.97 24.08
N HIS A 167 -7.96 6.58 22.91
CA HIS A 167 -8.55 6.94 21.63
C HIS A 167 -9.98 6.37 21.46
N VAL A 168 -10.20 5.11 21.81
CA VAL A 168 -11.53 4.47 21.76
C VAL A 168 -12.54 5.22 22.63
N ARG A 169 -12.16 5.54 23.87
CA ARG A 169 -13.03 6.31 24.78
C ARG A 169 -13.37 7.67 24.20
N ASN A 170 -12.38 8.43 23.74
CA ASN A 170 -12.61 9.74 23.17
C ASN A 170 -13.48 9.70 21.90
N LEU A 171 -13.31 8.68 21.05
CA LEU A 171 -14.16 8.46 19.88
C LEU A 171 -15.60 8.08 20.27
N GLY A 172 -15.76 7.31 21.35
CA GLY A 172 -17.08 6.91 21.87
C GLY A 172 -17.88 8.09 22.43
N GLU A 173 -17.22 9.11 22.96
CA GLU A 173 -17.83 10.32 23.51
C GLU A 173 -18.31 11.30 22.41
N LEU A 174 -17.88 11.10 21.15
CA LEU A 174 -18.27 11.97 20.05
C LEU A 174 -19.74 11.79 19.68
N GLU A 175 -20.39 12.88 19.36
CA GLU A 175 -21.73 12.88 18.75
C GLU A 175 -21.61 12.97 17.25
N ILE A 176 -22.21 11.99 16.56
CA ILE A 176 -22.28 11.94 15.10
C ILE A 176 -23.76 11.86 14.74
N ASN A 177 -24.24 12.82 13.94
CA ASN A 177 -25.65 12.93 13.54
C ASN A 177 -26.64 12.94 14.72
N GLY A 178 -26.26 13.55 15.84
CA GLY A 178 -27.11 13.67 17.04
C GLY A 178 -27.16 12.42 17.93
N HIS A 179 -26.33 11.41 17.66
CA HIS A 179 -26.19 10.22 18.48
C HIS A 179 -24.75 10.05 18.96
N ARG A 180 -24.56 9.65 20.20
CA ARG A 180 -23.24 9.27 20.71
C ARG A 180 -22.79 7.99 20.02
N VAL A 181 -21.52 7.94 19.62
CA VAL A 181 -20.92 6.74 19.00
C VAL A 181 -21.03 5.53 19.93
N ALA A 182 -20.87 5.74 21.24
CA ALA A 182 -20.97 4.67 22.24
C ALA A 182 -22.37 4.04 22.31
N ASP A 183 -23.45 4.80 22.05
CA ASP A 183 -24.84 4.31 22.15
C ASP A 183 -25.19 3.30 21.05
N GLY A 184 -24.45 3.27 19.95
CA GLY A 184 -24.60 2.32 18.86
C GLY A 184 -23.74 1.05 18.95
N LEU A 185 -22.91 0.94 20.00
CA LEU A 185 -22.11 -0.25 20.23
C LEU A 185 -22.91 -1.27 21.06
N PRO A 186 -22.89 -2.58 20.69
CA PRO A 186 -23.40 -3.61 21.60
C PRO A 186 -22.59 -3.53 22.89
N ASP A 187 -23.30 -3.67 24.02
CA ASP A 187 -22.68 -3.73 25.35
C ASP A 187 -21.40 -4.58 25.26
N SER A 188 -20.26 -3.95 25.53
CA SER A 188 -18.99 -4.67 25.67
C SER A 188 -19.09 -5.48 26.96
N GLY A 189 -19.68 -6.65 26.88
CA GLY A 189 -19.57 -7.64 27.91
C GLY A 189 -18.08 -7.80 28.22
N ALA A 190 -17.72 -7.42 29.43
CA ALA A 190 -16.37 -7.53 29.95
C ALA A 190 -15.86 -8.97 29.73
N ALA A 191 -14.81 -9.11 28.96
CA ALA A 191 -13.97 -10.31 28.87
C ALA A 191 -12.56 -9.92 29.28
#